data_f618692979725e0406afdc7cf03f0705
#
_entry.id   f618692979725e0406afdc7cf03f0705
#
_cell.length_a   1.000
_cell.length_b   1.000
_cell.length_c   1.000
_cell.angle_alpha   90.00
_cell.angle_beta   90.00
_cell.angle_gamma   90.00
#
_symmetry.space_group_name_H-M   'P 1'
#
loop_
_entity.id
_entity.type
_entity.pdbx_description
1 polymer ?
#
loop_
_entity_poly.entity_id
_entity_poly.type
_entity_poly.pdbx_seq_one_letter_code
_entity_poly.pdbx_strand_id
1 'polypeptide(L)'
;MSTGVAHTFMAAEALEQEGKRLGHTIKVETRGSVGAKNQLSSAEIAAADIVIIAADIDIDLARFDGKKVYKTSTGLALKKTTQTMDNAFNDAQVYRHGKTSTSEQAGSEKTGAYKHLMTGVSHMLPLVVAGGLAIALSFVFGIEAFKEEGTLAAALMTIGGGSAFALMIPVLAGFIAFSIADRPGLAPGLIGGMLASSTGAGFLGGIVAGFLAGYTAKLIAEKVQLPQSMEALKPILIIPLLASLITGLVMIYVVGGPVSAAMNALTEFLNNMGSANAVLLGIILGGMMCFDLGGPVNKTAYTFGVGLLASQTYAPMAAVMAAGMVPALGMGLATLLAKRKFNNSEQEAGKASFVLGLCFISEGAIPFAARDPMRVIPSCIAGGALTGALSMLFGAELMAPHGGLFVLLIPNAITPVLMYLVAIVAGTLVTGVSYAVLKQSEEQQVTA
;
A
#
# COMPACT_ATOMS: atom_id res chain seq x y z
N MET A 1 3.55 -2.35 -0.98
CA MET A 1 2.77 -3.37 -1.70
C MET A 1 2.15 -2.75 -2.93
N SER A 2 2.39 -3.29 -4.08
CA SER A 2 1.77 -2.90 -5.36
C SER A 2 0.33 -3.43 -5.42
N THR A 3 -0.49 -3.04 -4.49
CA THR A 3 -1.75 -3.69 -4.11
C THR A 3 -2.96 -3.37 -4.98
N GLY A 4 -2.82 -2.53 -6.00
CA GLY A 4 -3.89 -2.32 -6.98
C GLY A 4 -4.08 -3.48 -7.95
N VAL A 5 -3.05 -4.31 -8.17
CA VAL A 5 -3.07 -5.31 -9.24
C VAL A 5 -4.00 -6.47 -8.92
N ALA A 6 -3.88 -7.09 -7.74
CA ALA A 6 -4.69 -8.25 -7.39
C ALA A 6 -6.19 -7.92 -7.26
N HIS A 7 -6.54 -6.85 -6.55
CA HIS A 7 -7.93 -6.41 -6.39
C HIS A 7 -8.55 -6.00 -7.73
N THR A 8 -7.79 -5.34 -8.59
CA THR A 8 -8.25 -4.93 -9.92
C THR A 8 -8.59 -6.14 -10.79
N PHE A 9 -7.71 -7.15 -10.83
CA PHE A 9 -7.97 -8.37 -11.60
C PHE A 9 -9.11 -9.20 -11.02
N MET A 10 -9.19 -9.32 -9.69
CA MET A 10 -10.26 -10.06 -9.03
C MET A 10 -11.63 -9.38 -9.23
N ALA A 11 -11.70 -8.04 -9.14
CA ALA A 11 -12.93 -7.30 -9.42
C ALA A 11 -13.33 -7.42 -10.89
N ALA A 12 -12.35 -7.38 -11.82
CA ALA A 12 -12.58 -7.60 -13.24
C ALA A 12 -13.18 -8.97 -13.52
N GLU A 13 -12.57 -10.02 -12.98
CA GLU A 13 -13.02 -11.40 -13.14
C GLU A 13 -14.41 -11.61 -12.52
N ALA A 14 -14.65 -11.08 -11.32
CA ALA A 14 -15.95 -11.16 -10.66
C ALA A 14 -17.06 -10.49 -11.50
N LEU A 15 -16.81 -9.30 -12.03
CA LEU A 15 -17.75 -8.59 -12.89
C LEU A 15 -17.99 -9.34 -14.23
N GLU A 16 -16.95 -9.93 -14.83
CA GLU A 16 -17.10 -10.73 -16.05
C GLU A 16 -17.92 -12.00 -15.82
N GLN A 17 -17.65 -12.72 -14.72
CA GLN A 17 -18.38 -13.96 -14.38
C GLN A 17 -19.86 -13.66 -14.09
N GLU A 18 -20.12 -12.63 -13.27
CA GLU A 18 -21.48 -12.24 -12.92
C GLU A 18 -22.26 -11.72 -14.12
N GLY A 19 -21.63 -10.93 -14.99
CA GLY A 19 -22.25 -10.48 -16.22
C GLY A 19 -22.64 -11.62 -17.15
N LYS A 20 -21.77 -12.60 -17.33
CA LYS A 20 -22.08 -13.82 -18.10
C LYS A 20 -23.24 -14.59 -17.48
N ARG A 21 -23.28 -14.69 -16.14
CA ARG A 21 -24.37 -15.34 -15.40
C ARG A 21 -25.72 -14.66 -15.62
N LEU A 22 -25.69 -13.33 -15.70
CA LEU A 22 -26.89 -12.50 -15.96
C LEU A 22 -27.25 -12.38 -17.45
N GLY A 23 -26.48 -13.00 -18.36
CA GLY A 23 -26.74 -12.99 -19.81
C GLY A 23 -26.23 -11.73 -20.52
N HIS A 24 -25.35 -10.94 -19.89
CA HIS A 24 -24.77 -9.74 -20.47
C HIS A 24 -23.42 -10.01 -21.13
N THR A 25 -23.11 -9.29 -22.20
CA THR A 25 -21.78 -9.26 -22.80
C THR A 25 -20.95 -8.17 -22.10
N ILE A 26 -19.91 -8.58 -21.38
CA ILE A 26 -19.03 -7.66 -20.66
C ILE A 26 -17.61 -7.75 -21.23
N LYS A 27 -17.01 -6.60 -21.46
CA LYS A 27 -15.59 -6.46 -21.73
C LYS A 27 -14.95 -5.58 -20.66
N VAL A 28 -13.90 -6.06 -20.02
CA VAL A 28 -13.24 -5.36 -18.92
C VAL A 28 -11.86 -4.88 -19.34
N GLU A 29 -11.63 -3.58 -19.17
CA GLU A 29 -10.30 -2.97 -19.18
C GLU A 29 -9.79 -2.87 -17.75
N THR A 30 -8.59 -3.37 -17.49
CA THR A 30 -7.94 -3.20 -16.20
C THR A 30 -6.81 -2.19 -16.30
N ARG A 31 -6.77 -1.22 -15.38
CA ARG A 31 -5.68 -0.26 -15.24
C ARG A 31 -5.03 -0.42 -13.87
N GLY A 32 -3.76 -0.68 -13.85
CA GLY A 32 -2.97 -0.86 -12.62
C GLY A 32 -1.53 -0.41 -12.82
N SER A 33 -0.67 -0.69 -11.86
CA SER A 33 0.77 -0.38 -11.89
C SER A 33 1.51 -1.00 -13.09
N VAL A 34 0.92 -1.98 -13.77
CA VAL A 34 1.46 -2.65 -14.96
C VAL A 34 0.95 -2.01 -16.27
N GLY A 35 0.25 -0.88 -16.19
CA GLY A 35 -0.40 -0.25 -17.34
C GLY A 35 -1.83 -0.73 -17.60
N ALA A 36 -2.38 -0.38 -18.77
CA ALA A 36 -3.72 -0.79 -19.19
C ALA A 36 -3.66 -2.15 -19.92
N LYS A 37 -4.49 -3.10 -19.50
CA LYS A 37 -4.73 -4.36 -20.23
C LYS A 37 -6.14 -4.39 -20.78
N ASN A 38 -6.33 -5.03 -21.94
CA ASN A 38 -7.59 -5.14 -22.65
C ASN A 38 -8.26 -3.78 -22.89
N GLN A 39 -7.49 -2.81 -23.34
CA GLN A 39 -7.96 -1.45 -23.56
C GLN A 39 -9.19 -1.42 -24.46
N LEU A 40 -10.24 -0.73 -24.01
CA LEU A 40 -11.49 -0.56 -24.74
C LEU A 40 -11.27 0.42 -25.91
N SER A 41 -11.63 -0.01 -27.11
CA SER A 41 -11.62 0.85 -28.30
C SER A 41 -12.79 1.83 -28.28
N SER A 42 -12.68 2.92 -29.04
CA SER A 42 -13.77 3.90 -29.18
C SER A 42 -15.04 3.27 -29.74
N ALA A 43 -14.93 2.26 -30.60
CA ALA A 43 -16.09 1.54 -31.15
C ALA A 43 -16.80 0.70 -30.07
N GLU A 44 -16.06 0.03 -29.19
CA GLU A 44 -16.61 -0.75 -28.08
C GLU A 44 -17.25 0.14 -27.02
N ILE A 45 -16.62 1.28 -26.71
CA ILE A 45 -17.23 2.29 -25.82
C ILE A 45 -18.52 2.83 -26.44
N ALA A 46 -18.54 3.10 -27.76
CA ALA A 46 -19.72 3.58 -28.45
C ALA A 46 -20.85 2.54 -28.48
N ALA A 47 -20.55 1.25 -28.56
CA ALA A 47 -21.51 0.16 -28.55
C ALA A 47 -22.03 -0.21 -27.15
N ALA A 48 -21.34 0.17 -26.10
CA ALA A 48 -21.73 -0.17 -24.73
C ALA A 48 -22.98 0.61 -24.29
N ASP A 49 -23.94 -0.07 -23.66
CA ASP A 49 -25.13 0.54 -23.05
C ASP A 49 -24.79 1.25 -21.75
N ILE A 50 -23.91 0.65 -20.93
CA ILE A 50 -23.50 1.15 -19.62
C ILE A 50 -21.98 0.93 -19.44
N VAL A 51 -21.33 1.88 -18.81
CA VAL A 51 -19.92 1.80 -18.41
C VAL A 51 -19.85 1.74 -16.88
N ILE A 52 -19.29 0.65 -16.35
CA ILE A 52 -19.05 0.50 -14.91
C ILE A 52 -17.60 0.87 -14.63
N ILE A 53 -17.37 1.84 -13.76
CA ILE A 53 -16.05 2.27 -13.29
C ILE A 53 -15.86 1.76 -11.86
N ALA A 54 -15.11 0.67 -11.71
CA ALA A 54 -14.71 0.13 -10.41
C ALA A 54 -13.27 0.56 -10.11
N ALA A 55 -13.09 1.71 -9.46
CA ALA A 55 -11.78 2.30 -9.22
C ALA A 55 -11.72 3.05 -7.89
N ASP A 56 -10.56 2.94 -7.22
CA ASP A 56 -10.26 3.64 -5.97
C ASP A 56 -9.33 4.85 -6.21
N ILE A 57 -9.10 5.19 -7.48
CA ILE A 57 -8.33 6.35 -7.95
C ILE A 57 -9.14 7.15 -8.97
N ASP A 58 -8.84 8.42 -9.13
CA ASP A 58 -9.43 9.22 -10.19
C ASP A 58 -8.95 8.76 -11.57
N ILE A 59 -9.91 8.48 -12.45
CA ILE A 59 -9.68 8.06 -13.83
C ILE A 59 -10.18 9.17 -14.75
N ASP A 60 -9.39 9.47 -15.79
CA ASP A 60 -9.85 10.36 -16.86
C ASP A 60 -11.05 9.70 -17.59
N LEU A 61 -12.20 10.34 -17.47
CA LEU A 61 -13.46 9.88 -18.03
C LEU A 61 -13.81 10.56 -19.36
N ALA A 62 -12.97 11.44 -19.89
CA ALA A 62 -13.25 12.19 -21.11
C ALA A 62 -13.68 11.29 -22.28
N ARG A 63 -13.11 10.09 -22.38
CA ARG A 63 -13.43 9.11 -23.43
C ARG A 63 -14.82 8.45 -23.28
N PHE A 64 -15.50 8.63 -22.14
CA PHE A 64 -16.85 8.11 -21.88
C PHE A 64 -17.92 9.20 -21.96
N ASP A 65 -17.61 10.35 -22.56
CA ASP A 65 -18.56 11.44 -22.72
C ASP A 65 -19.82 10.98 -23.46
N GLY A 66 -20.99 11.34 -22.94
CA GLY A 66 -22.30 10.92 -23.46
C GLY A 66 -22.74 9.51 -23.08
N LYS A 67 -21.93 8.70 -22.38
CA LYS A 67 -22.30 7.34 -21.94
C LYS A 67 -22.91 7.34 -20.54
N LYS A 68 -23.79 6.35 -20.29
CA LYS A 68 -24.26 6.05 -18.94
C LYS A 68 -23.12 5.45 -18.15
N VAL A 69 -22.67 6.13 -17.09
CA VAL A 69 -21.56 5.72 -16.25
C VAL A 69 -22.05 5.48 -14.82
N TYR A 70 -21.68 4.33 -14.26
CA TYR A 70 -21.84 4.01 -12.85
C TYR A 70 -20.47 3.89 -12.21
N LYS A 71 -20.23 4.65 -11.12
CA LYS A 71 -18.96 4.66 -10.39
C LYS A 71 -19.08 3.90 -9.08
N THR A 72 -18.10 3.05 -8.79
CA THR A 72 -18.01 2.30 -7.54
C THR A 72 -16.53 2.08 -7.17
N SER A 73 -16.28 1.63 -5.93
CA SER A 73 -14.94 1.22 -5.52
C SER A 73 -14.63 -0.20 -5.97
N THR A 74 -13.34 -0.52 -6.15
CA THR A 74 -12.87 -1.88 -6.48
C THR A 74 -13.34 -2.90 -5.42
N GLY A 75 -13.30 -2.48 -4.15
CA GLY A 75 -13.73 -3.33 -3.03
C GLY A 75 -15.24 -3.64 -3.03
N LEU A 76 -16.09 -2.70 -3.42
CA LEU A 76 -17.54 -2.93 -3.55
C LEU A 76 -17.84 -3.82 -4.74
N ALA A 77 -17.20 -3.56 -5.89
CA ALA A 77 -17.35 -4.38 -7.09
C ALA A 77 -16.97 -5.86 -6.84
N LEU A 78 -15.97 -6.10 -6.00
CA LEU A 78 -15.54 -7.45 -5.63
C LEU A 78 -16.46 -8.12 -4.60
N LYS A 79 -16.84 -7.38 -3.52
CA LYS A 79 -17.57 -7.96 -2.38
C LYS A 79 -19.08 -8.05 -2.61
N LYS A 80 -19.63 -7.20 -3.47
CA LYS A 80 -21.07 -7.08 -3.74
C LYS A 80 -21.33 -7.00 -5.25
N THR A 81 -20.77 -7.94 -5.99
CA THR A 81 -20.75 -7.92 -7.46
C THR A 81 -22.16 -7.88 -8.07
N THR A 82 -23.09 -8.73 -7.61
CA THR A 82 -24.49 -8.73 -8.06
C THR A 82 -25.15 -7.38 -7.79
N GLN A 83 -25.02 -6.87 -6.56
CA GLN A 83 -25.60 -5.56 -6.21
C GLN A 83 -24.95 -4.42 -7.02
N THR A 84 -23.66 -4.52 -7.34
CA THR A 84 -22.98 -3.54 -8.20
C THR A 84 -23.53 -3.55 -9.61
N MET A 85 -23.81 -4.73 -10.16
CA MET A 85 -24.44 -4.86 -11.48
C MET A 85 -25.85 -4.29 -11.48
N ASP A 86 -26.69 -4.65 -10.51
CA ASP A 86 -28.07 -4.15 -10.40
C ASP A 86 -28.11 -2.62 -10.26
N ASN A 87 -27.25 -2.06 -9.41
CA ASN A 87 -27.14 -0.61 -9.24
C ASN A 87 -26.63 0.07 -10.52
N ALA A 88 -25.72 -0.56 -11.27
CA ALA A 88 -25.24 0.00 -12.53
C ALA A 88 -26.37 0.10 -13.56
N PHE A 89 -27.28 -0.87 -13.61
CA PHE A 89 -28.44 -0.80 -14.53
C PHE A 89 -29.48 0.23 -14.08
N ASN A 90 -29.68 0.41 -12.78
CA ASN A 90 -30.71 1.29 -12.23
C ASN A 90 -30.23 2.75 -12.08
N ASP A 91 -28.99 2.96 -11.66
CA ASP A 91 -28.48 4.25 -11.17
C ASP A 91 -27.43 4.91 -12.09
N ALA A 92 -27.04 4.26 -13.22
CA ALA A 92 -26.05 4.83 -14.13
C ALA A 92 -26.56 6.13 -14.76
N GLN A 93 -25.74 7.19 -14.67
CA GLN A 93 -26.06 8.52 -15.18
C GLN A 93 -25.25 8.85 -16.42
N VAL A 94 -25.84 9.63 -17.34
CA VAL A 94 -25.13 10.09 -18.55
C VAL A 94 -24.01 11.04 -18.14
N TYR A 95 -22.78 10.61 -18.36
CA TYR A 95 -21.60 11.44 -18.11
C TYR A 95 -21.44 12.49 -19.21
N ARG A 96 -21.29 13.75 -18.83
CA ARG A 96 -20.97 14.86 -19.75
C ARG A 96 -19.72 15.58 -19.26
N HIS A 97 -18.72 15.63 -20.11
CA HIS A 97 -17.49 16.35 -19.84
C HIS A 97 -17.78 17.85 -19.67
N GLY A 98 -17.56 18.40 -18.46
CA GLY A 98 -17.75 19.82 -18.16
C GLY A 98 -18.96 20.22 -17.30
N LYS A 99 -19.80 19.28 -16.85
CA LYS A 99 -20.81 19.54 -15.81
C LYS A 99 -20.51 18.72 -14.56
N THR A 100 -20.12 19.41 -13.50
CA THR A 100 -20.03 18.87 -12.14
C THR A 100 -21.43 18.50 -11.67
N SER A 101 -21.82 17.25 -11.78
CA SER A 101 -23.01 16.75 -11.10
C SER A 101 -22.61 16.23 -9.74
N THR A 102 -22.98 16.97 -8.71
CA THR A 102 -23.09 16.50 -7.34
C THR A 102 -24.07 15.33 -7.28
N SER A 103 -23.57 14.13 -7.12
CA SER A 103 -24.36 12.99 -6.62
C SER A 103 -23.57 12.35 -5.48
N GLU A 104 -23.96 12.74 -4.28
CA GLU A 104 -23.68 12.01 -3.04
C GLU A 104 -24.37 10.66 -3.11
N GLN A 105 -23.59 9.58 -3.29
CA GLN A 105 -23.83 8.24 -2.74
C GLN A 105 -22.81 7.25 -3.34
N ALA A 106 -21.59 7.28 -2.84
CA ALA A 106 -20.71 6.12 -2.85
C ALA A 106 -20.02 6.10 -1.49
N GLY A 107 -19.92 4.93 -0.88
CA GLY A 107 -19.48 4.76 0.48
C GLY A 107 -18.29 5.63 0.84
N SER A 108 -18.39 6.31 1.99
CA SER A 108 -17.44 7.21 2.62
C SER A 108 -16.03 7.17 2.02
N GLU A 109 -15.78 7.93 0.95
CA GLU A 109 -14.43 8.29 0.58
C GLU A 109 -13.84 9.01 1.80
N LYS A 110 -12.80 8.43 2.37
CA LYS A 110 -12.03 9.08 3.42
C LYS A 110 -11.37 10.32 2.80
N THR A 111 -12.14 11.41 2.70
CA THR A 111 -11.68 12.75 2.33
C THR A 111 -10.82 13.27 3.47
N GLY A 112 -9.66 13.83 3.17
CA GLY A 112 -8.82 14.48 4.17
C GLY A 112 -7.36 14.03 4.16
N ALA A 113 -6.63 14.39 5.20
CA ALA A 113 -5.19 14.19 5.35
C ALA A 113 -4.74 12.73 5.08
N TYR A 114 -5.56 11.74 5.47
CA TYR A 114 -5.26 10.34 5.25
C TYR A 114 -5.18 9.96 3.77
N LYS A 115 -6.09 10.46 2.91
CA LYS A 115 -6.07 10.21 1.45
C LYS A 115 -4.75 10.72 0.85
N HIS A 116 -4.36 11.95 1.21
CA HIS A 116 -3.13 12.57 0.72
C HIS A 116 -1.88 11.80 1.17
N LEU A 117 -1.84 11.40 2.45
CA LEU A 117 -0.76 10.57 2.98
C LEU A 117 -0.63 9.26 2.21
N MET A 118 -1.74 8.55 1.99
CA MET A 118 -1.75 7.27 1.28
C MET A 118 -1.34 7.42 -0.20
N THR A 119 -1.65 8.53 -0.83
CA THR A 119 -1.16 8.83 -2.18
C THR A 119 0.37 8.92 -2.18
N GLY A 120 0.96 9.67 -1.26
CA GLY A 120 2.42 9.76 -1.10
C GLY A 120 3.06 8.39 -0.86
N VAL A 121 2.52 7.62 0.10
CA VAL A 121 3.00 6.26 0.42
C VAL A 121 2.95 5.34 -0.80
N SER A 122 1.84 5.33 -1.54
CA SER A 122 1.66 4.42 -2.70
C SER A 122 2.68 4.69 -3.81
N HIS A 123 3.05 5.95 -4.04
CA HIS A 123 4.05 6.31 -5.04
C HIS A 123 5.49 6.07 -4.56
N MET A 124 5.74 6.16 -3.25
CA MET A 124 7.02 5.83 -2.64
C MET A 124 7.33 4.33 -2.68
N LEU A 125 6.31 3.45 -2.53
CA LEU A 125 6.49 2.01 -2.39
C LEU A 125 7.35 1.34 -3.48
N PRO A 126 7.19 1.62 -4.79
CA PRO A 126 8.04 1.03 -5.83
C PRO A 126 9.53 1.34 -5.65
N LEU A 127 9.87 2.55 -5.19
CA LEU A 127 11.25 2.93 -4.89
C LEU A 127 11.80 2.15 -3.70
N VAL A 128 10.99 1.99 -2.65
CA VAL A 128 11.35 1.21 -1.45
C VAL A 128 11.62 -0.25 -1.82
N VAL A 129 10.73 -0.85 -2.63
CA VAL A 129 10.88 -2.24 -3.06
C VAL A 129 12.12 -2.42 -3.94
N ALA A 130 12.25 -1.62 -5.00
CA ALA A 130 13.38 -1.71 -5.92
C ALA A 130 14.71 -1.41 -5.23
N GLY A 131 14.75 -0.35 -4.41
CA GLY A 131 15.94 0.04 -3.65
C GLY A 131 16.34 -0.98 -2.62
N GLY A 132 15.37 -1.48 -1.83
CA GLY A 132 15.63 -2.50 -0.82
C GLY A 132 16.14 -3.81 -1.42
N LEU A 133 15.57 -4.27 -2.53
CA LEU A 133 16.07 -5.45 -3.24
C LEU A 133 17.45 -5.24 -3.83
N ALA A 134 17.76 -4.05 -4.37
CA ALA A 134 19.10 -3.74 -4.87
C ALA A 134 20.15 -3.74 -3.74
N ILE A 135 19.84 -3.14 -2.58
CA ILE A 135 20.68 -3.19 -1.38
C ILE A 135 20.90 -4.65 -0.93
N ALA A 136 19.82 -5.41 -0.88
CA ALA A 136 19.85 -6.79 -0.48
C ALA A 136 20.72 -7.64 -1.43
N LEU A 137 20.61 -7.46 -2.74
CA LEU A 137 21.47 -8.10 -3.74
C LEU A 137 22.95 -7.69 -3.60
N SER A 138 23.24 -6.46 -3.18
CA SER A 138 24.60 -6.03 -2.88
C SER A 138 25.23 -6.89 -1.78
N PHE A 139 24.47 -7.28 -0.76
CA PHE A 139 24.96 -8.09 0.37
C PHE A 139 25.25 -9.56 -0.01
N VAL A 140 24.78 -10.05 -1.14
CA VAL A 140 25.11 -11.41 -1.65
C VAL A 140 26.62 -11.56 -1.86
N PHE A 141 27.31 -10.49 -2.19
CA PHE A 141 28.75 -10.46 -2.39
C PHE A 141 29.54 -10.30 -1.08
N GLY A 142 28.87 -10.12 0.04
CA GLY A 142 29.40 -9.83 1.35
C GLY A 142 28.87 -8.52 1.91
N ILE A 143 28.63 -8.48 3.24
CA ILE A 143 27.98 -7.33 3.89
C ILE A 143 28.76 -6.01 3.74
N GLU A 144 30.07 -6.09 3.51
CA GLU A 144 30.97 -4.95 3.31
C GLU A 144 31.52 -4.83 1.88
N ALA A 145 31.14 -5.76 0.99
CA ALA A 145 31.66 -5.79 -0.37
C ALA A 145 31.35 -4.51 -1.17
N PHE A 146 30.29 -3.81 -0.81
CA PHE A 146 29.92 -2.54 -1.45
C PHE A 146 30.91 -1.39 -1.15
N LYS A 147 31.79 -1.54 -0.14
CA LYS A 147 32.83 -0.53 0.17
C LYS A 147 33.96 -0.51 -0.85
N GLU A 148 34.11 -1.59 -1.63
CA GLU A 148 35.11 -1.68 -2.69
C GLU A 148 34.56 -1.04 -3.98
N GLU A 149 35.11 0.11 -4.34
CA GLU A 149 34.69 0.88 -5.51
C GLU A 149 34.88 0.09 -6.82
N GLY A 150 34.00 0.32 -7.78
CA GLY A 150 34.02 -0.35 -9.09
C GLY A 150 33.46 -1.76 -9.11
N THR A 151 33.04 -2.30 -7.97
CA THR A 151 32.42 -3.63 -7.89
C THR A 151 30.91 -3.59 -8.20
N LEU A 152 30.34 -4.74 -8.58
CA LEU A 152 28.89 -4.86 -8.75
C LEU A 152 28.14 -4.61 -7.44
N ALA A 153 28.72 -5.02 -6.29
CA ALA A 153 28.17 -4.74 -4.97
C ALA A 153 28.04 -3.24 -4.70
N ALA A 154 29.09 -2.46 -5.01
CA ALA A 154 29.08 -1.01 -4.88
C ALA A 154 28.05 -0.36 -5.81
N ALA A 155 27.93 -0.83 -7.06
CA ALA A 155 26.94 -0.34 -8.01
C ALA A 155 25.51 -0.61 -7.54
N LEU A 156 25.22 -1.81 -7.03
CA LEU A 156 23.91 -2.18 -6.48
C LEU A 156 23.57 -1.35 -5.23
N MET A 157 24.53 -1.10 -4.35
CA MET A 157 24.35 -0.23 -3.18
C MET A 157 24.08 1.22 -3.60
N THR A 158 24.75 1.72 -4.63
CA THR A 158 24.52 3.06 -5.17
C THR A 158 23.10 3.20 -5.76
N ILE A 159 22.64 2.18 -6.52
CA ILE A 159 21.28 2.15 -7.05
C ILE A 159 20.25 2.12 -5.92
N GLY A 160 20.44 1.21 -4.96
CA GLY A 160 19.47 0.99 -3.88
C GLY A 160 19.51 2.07 -2.81
N GLY A 161 20.65 2.21 -2.13
CA GLY A 161 20.81 3.12 -1.00
C GLY A 161 21.00 4.57 -1.44
N GLY A 162 21.99 4.79 -2.32
CA GLY A 162 22.35 6.14 -2.76
C GLY A 162 21.33 6.83 -3.65
N SER A 163 20.51 6.07 -4.37
CA SER A 163 19.53 6.63 -5.32
C SER A 163 18.09 6.38 -4.88
N ALA A 164 17.64 5.13 -4.85
CA ALA A 164 16.24 4.83 -4.60
C ALA A 164 15.78 5.23 -3.19
N PHE A 165 16.57 4.91 -2.15
CA PHE A 165 16.24 5.30 -0.77
C PHE A 165 16.40 6.80 -0.53
N ALA A 166 17.35 7.45 -1.18
CA ALA A 166 17.49 8.91 -1.11
C ALA A 166 16.26 9.63 -1.67
N LEU A 167 15.59 9.05 -2.68
CA LEU A 167 14.36 9.58 -3.26
C LEU A 167 13.10 9.24 -2.46
N MET A 168 13.14 8.31 -1.52
CA MET A 168 11.97 7.82 -0.78
C MET A 168 11.18 8.94 -0.12
N ILE A 169 11.84 9.77 0.69
CA ILE A 169 11.21 10.87 1.43
C ILE A 169 10.79 12.01 0.50
N PRO A 170 11.61 12.47 -0.46
CA PRO A 170 11.19 13.40 -1.48
C PRO A 170 9.95 12.97 -2.24
N VAL A 171 9.88 11.72 -2.71
CA VAL A 171 8.72 11.21 -3.44
C VAL A 171 7.48 11.13 -2.55
N LEU A 172 7.61 10.67 -1.31
CA LEU A 172 6.52 10.71 -0.34
C LEU A 172 5.93 12.13 -0.23
N ALA A 173 6.77 13.12 0.08
CA ALA A 173 6.35 14.51 0.26
C ALA A 173 5.80 15.10 -1.04
N GLY A 174 6.46 14.84 -2.16
CA GLY A 174 6.04 15.31 -3.49
C GLY A 174 4.65 14.85 -3.86
N PHE A 175 4.34 13.56 -3.64
CA PHE A 175 3.03 13.00 -3.99
C PHE A 175 1.94 13.29 -2.95
N ILE A 176 2.28 13.56 -1.69
CA ILE A 176 1.34 14.18 -0.74
C ILE A 176 0.92 15.56 -1.27
N ALA A 177 1.88 16.41 -1.63
CA ALA A 177 1.63 17.75 -2.15
C ALA A 177 0.88 17.73 -3.50
N PHE A 178 1.24 16.80 -4.39
CA PHE A 178 0.52 16.55 -5.65
C PHE A 178 -0.94 16.18 -5.40
N SER A 179 -1.22 15.32 -4.44
CA SER A 179 -2.60 14.92 -4.09
C SER A 179 -3.44 16.09 -3.55
N ILE A 180 -2.81 17.16 -3.02
CA ILE A 180 -3.50 18.35 -2.48
C ILE A 180 -3.67 19.43 -3.52
N ALA A 181 -2.63 19.73 -4.31
CA ALA A 181 -2.54 20.88 -5.22
C ALA A 181 -2.21 20.52 -6.67
N ASP A 182 -2.31 19.23 -7.04
CA ASP A 182 -1.98 18.70 -8.36
C ASP A 182 -0.53 19.06 -8.78
N ARG A 183 -0.26 19.15 -10.08
CA ARG A 183 1.09 19.36 -10.66
C ARG A 183 1.89 20.49 -10.02
N PRO A 184 1.32 21.67 -9.75
CA PRO A 184 2.06 22.77 -9.12
C PRO A 184 2.60 22.45 -7.71
N GLY A 185 1.96 21.52 -6.98
CA GLY A 185 2.39 21.09 -5.65
C GLY A 185 3.58 20.13 -5.66
N LEU A 186 3.83 19.43 -6.78
CA LEU A 186 4.82 18.36 -6.84
C LEU A 186 6.24 18.86 -6.55
N ALA A 187 6.71 19.89 -7.23
CA ALA A 187 8.06 20.42 -7.07
C ALA A 187 8.33 20.95 -5.65
N PRO A 188 7.47 21.81 -5.04
CA PRO A 188 7.62 22.22 -3.65
C PRO A 188 7.64 21.04 -2.67
N GLY A 189 6.83 20.01 -2.91
CA GLY A 189 6.81 18.81 -2.10
C GLY A 189 8.09 18.01 -2.18
N LEU A 190 8.63 17.78 -3.39
CA LEU A 190 9.92 17.10 -3.59
C LEU A 190 11.08 17.86 -2.90
N ILE A 191 11.12 19.19 -3.04
CA ILE A 191 12.13 20.06 -2.42
C ILE A 191 12.01 19.98 -0.89
N GLY A 192 10.80 20.11 -0.35
CA GLY A 192 10.55 20.01 1.09
C GLY A 192 10.92 18.64 1.66
N GLY A 193 10.64 17.55 0.92
CA GLY A 193 11.04 16.20 1.30
C GLY A 193 12.56 16.00 1.29
N MET A 194 13.28 16.58 0.33
CA MET A 194 14.74 16.55 0.31
C MET A 194 15.32 17.31 1.50
N LEU A 195 14.75 18.45 1.85
CA LEU A 195 15.13 19.21 3.05
C LEU A 195 14.85 18.43 4.33
N ALA A 196 13.73 17.70 4.41
CA ALA A 196 13.44 16.83 5.53
C ALA A 196 14.50 15.74 5.70
N SER A 197 15.00 15.17 4.60
CA SER A 197 16.10 14.20 4.63
C SER A 197 17.41 14.86 5.11
N SER A 198 17.78 16.00 4.55
CA SER A 198 19.06 16.66 4.86
C SER A 198 19.11 17.27 6.26
N THR A 199 17.97 17.65 6.85
CA THR A 199 17.87 18.17 8.22
C THR A 199 17.73 17.07 9.30
N GLY A 200 17.73 15.80 8.91
CA GLY A 200 17.50 14.68 9.84
C GLY A 200 16.06 14.55 10.34
N ALA A 201 15.11 15.31 9.79
CA ALA A 201 13.70 15.19 10.13
C ALA A 201 13.06 13.89 9.57
N GLY A 202 13.74 13.23 8.65
CA GLY A 202 13.41 11.90 8.16
C GLY A 202 12.01 11.78 7.58
N PHE A 203 11.43 10.60 7.78
CA PHE A 203 10.10 10.26 7.26
C PHE A 203 8.98 11.18 7.80
N LEU A 204 9.02 11.50 9.11
CA LEU A 204 8.04 12.41 9.71
C LEU A 204 8.14 13.81 9.11
N GLY A 205 9.38 14.30 8.91
CA GLY A 205 9.64 15.57 8.23
C GLY A 205 9.11 15.58 6.79
N GLY A 206 9.24 14.48 6.07
CA GLY A 206 8.70 14.29 4.73
C GLY A 206 7.18 14.42 4.67
N ILE A 207 6.48 13.82 5.63
CA ILE A 207 5.01 13.97 5.75
C ILE A 207 4.65 15.44 5.97
N VAL A 208 5.28 16.10 6.96
CA VAL A 208 4.99 17.50 7.28
C VAL A 208 5.30 18.40 6.07
N ALA A 209 6.45 18.19 5.42
CA ALA A 209 6.84 18.94 4.22
C ALA A 209 5.83 18.77 3.08
N GLY A 210 5.34 17.55 2.85
CA GLY A 210 4.35 17.28 1.81
C GLY A 210 3.02 18.02 2.04
N PHE A 211 2.50 17.98 3.26
CA PHE A 211 1.30 18.73 3.61
C PHE A 211 1.53 20.23 3.53
N LEU A 212 2.63 20.73 4.08
CA LEU A 212 2.98 22.16 4.02
C LEU A 212 3.07 22.66 2.59
N ALA A 213 3.81 21.95 1.73
CA ALA A 213 3.97 22.29 0.33
C ALA A 213 2.64 22.25 -0.43
N GLY A 214 1.84 21.20 -0.22
CA GLY A 214 0.56 21.02 -0.89
C GLY A 214 -0.44 22.11 -0.52
N TYR A 215 -0.64 22.38 0.77
CA TYR A 215 -1.57 23.42 1.19
C TYR A 215 -1.07 24.83 0.84
N THR A 216 0.25 25.09 0.91
CA THR A 216 0.82 26.36 0.45
C THR A 216 0.60 26.57 -1.05
N ALA A 217 0.87 25.57 -1.87
CA ALA A 217 0.65 25.63 -3.31
C ALA A 217 -0.85 25.84 -3.63
N LYS A 218 -1.75 25.14 -2.94
CA LYS A 218 -3.19 25.30 -3.08
C LYS A 218 -3.65 26.69 -2.69
N LEU A 219 -3.17 27.22 -1.55
CA LEU A 219 -3.50 28.57 -1.10
C LEU A 219 -3.08 29.62 -2.11
N ILE A 220 -1.87 29.51 -2.67
CA ILE A 220 -1.38 30.42 -3.72
C ILE A 220 -2.25 30.30 -4.97
N ALA A 221 -2.60 29.07 -5.37
CA ALA A 221 -3.45 28.82 -6.54
C ALA A 221 -4.82 29.50 -6.41
N GLU A 222 -5.43 29.45 -5.23
CA GLU A 222 -6.76 30.00 -4.95
C GLU A 222 -6.77 31.51 -4.72
N LYS A 223 -5.73 32.06 -4.06
CA LYS A 223 -5.73 33.44 -3.60
C LYS A 223 -5.03 34.43 -4.53
N VAL A 224 -4.02 33.98 -5.28
CA VAL A 224 -3.29 34.83 -6.21
C VAL A 224 -4.11 34.96 -7.49
N GLN A 225 -4.62 36.16 -7.76
CA GLN A 225 -5.32 36.50 -9.00
C GLN A 225 -4.36 37.25 -9.91
N LEU A 226 -4.27 36.83 -11.16
CA LEU A 226 -3.43 37.47 -12.19
C LEU A 226 -4.30 38.00 -13.33
N PRO A 227 -3.85 39.02 -14.07
CA PRO A 227 -4.46 39.40 -15.33
C PRO A 227 -4.48 38.20 -16.29
N GLN A 228 -5.52 38.12 -17.13
CA GLN A 228 -5.74 36.99 -18.05
C GLN A 228 -4.53 36.68 -18.95
N SER A 229 -3.76 37.71 -19.34
CA SER A 229 -2.51 37.59 -20.13
C SER A 229 -1.36 36.89 -19.37
N MET A 230 -1.39 36.85 -18.03
CA MET A 230 -0.36 36.26 -17.17
C MET A 230 -0.80 34.99 -16.45
N GLU A 231 -2.04 34.54 -16.63
CA GLU A 231 -2.62 33.41 -15.94
C GLU A 231 -1.78 32.10 -16.14
N ALA A 232 -1.21 31.94 -17.35
CA ALA A 232 -0.35 30.81 -17.67
C ALA A 232 0.95 30.72 -16.85
N LEU A 233 1.43 31.86 -16.32
CA LEU A 233 2.63 31.91 -15.48
C LEU A 233 2.38 31.38 -14.07
N LYS A 234 1.15 31.40 -13.61
CA LYS A 234 0.75 30.99 -12.26
C LYS A 234 1.18 29.56 -11.93
N PRO A 235 0.78 28.51 -12.69
CA PRO A 235 1.16 27.12 -12.40
C PRO A 235 2.64 26.79 -12.73
N ILE A 236 3.26 27.53 -13.65
CA ILE A 236 4.61 27.23 -14.15
C ILE A 236 5.70 27.92 -13.34
N LEU A 237 5.46 29.13 -12.89
CA LEU A 237 6.48 29.98 -12.22
C LEU A 237 6.09 30.34 -10.80
N ILE A 238 4.92 30.99 -10.62
CA ILE A 238 4.57 31.63 -9.35
C ILE A 238 4.33 30.62 -8.25
N ILE A 239 3.49 29.61 -8.49
CA ILE A 239 3.17 28.59 -7.47
C ILE A 239 4.42 27.79 -7.13
N PRO A 240 5.16 27.18 -8.09
CA PRO A 240 6.34 26.41 -7.74
C PRO A 240 7.40 27.23 -7.01
N LEU A 241 7.66 28.48 -7.42
CA LEU A 241 8.65 29.31 -6.78
C LEU A 241 8.26 29.70 -5.35
N LEU A 242 7.09 30.32 -5.18
CA LEU A 242 6.66 30.80 -3.86
C LEU A 242 6.39 29.65 -2.89
N ALA A 243 5.74 28.58 -3.34
CA ALA A 243 5.49 27.42 -2.50
C ALA A 243 6.79 26.73 -2.10
N SER A 244 7.79 26.62 -2.99
CA SER A 244 9.09 26.05 -2.65
C SER A 244 9.86 26.93 -1.65
N LEU A 245 9.85 28.24 -1.83
CA LEU A 245 10.51 29.16 -0.91
C LEU A 245 9.87 29.10 0.48
N ILE A 246 8.54 29.20 0.55
CA ILE A 246 7.82 29.14 1.83
C ILE A 246 8.07 27.80 2.50
N THR A 247 7.86 26.69 1.79
CA THR A 247 8.07 25.35 2.33
C THR A 247 9.52 25.15 2.77
N GLY A 248 10.48 25.56 1.93
CA GLY A 248 11.90 25.40 2.23
C GLY A 248 12.33 26.20 3.45
N LEU A 249 11.97 27.48 3.54
CA LEU A 249 12.31 28.31 4.69
C LEU A 249 11.65 27.82 5.99
N VAL A 250 10.38 27.41 5.93
CA VAL A 250 9.70 26.85 7.09
C VAL A 250 10.32 25.52 7.52
N MET A 251 10.70 24.66 6.57
CA MET A 251 11.38 23.39 6.90
C MET A 251 12.77 23.64 7.53
N ILE A 252 13.54 24.61 7.01
CA ILE A 252 14.89 24.87 7.52
C ILE A 252 14.86 25.55 8.90
N TYR A 253 14.03 26.57 9.08
CA TYR A 253 14.12 27.43 10.26
C TYR A 253 13.10 27.11 11.35
N VAL A 254 11.99 26.46 11.02
CA VAL A 254 10.87 26.29 11.97
C VAL A 254 10.59 24.81 12.27
N VAL A 255 10.42 23.99 11.26
CA VAL A 255 9.89 22.63 11.40
C VAL A 255 11.00 21.59 11.49
N GLY A 256 12.08 21.74 10.73
CA GLY A 256 13.12 20.71 10.60
C GLY A 256 13.74 20.32 11.94
N GLY A 257 14.13 21.32 12.77
CA GLY A 257 14.71 21.06 14.09
C GLY A 257 13.80 20.28 15.05
N PRO A 258 12.60 20.77 15.37
CA PRO A 258 11.65 20.08 16.22
C PRO A 258 11.26 18.68 15.74
N VAL A 259 11.05 18.51 14.43
CA VAL A 259 10.70 17.19 13.87
C VAL A 259 11.90 16.23 13.88
N SER A 260 13.11 16.72 13.62
CA SER A 260 14.34 15.93 13.78
C SER A 260 14.54 15.48 15.23
N ALA A 261 14.32 16.37 16.20
CA ALA A 261 14.36 16.03 17.61
C ALA A 261 13.33 14.95 17.98
N ALA A 262 12.11 15.07 17.49
CA ALA A 262 11.06 14.05 17.68
C ALA A 262 11.44 12.71 17.04
N MET A 263 12.03 12.73 15.84
CA MET A 263 12.49 11.53 15.14
C MET A 263 13.63 10.84 15.90
N ASN A 264 14.59 11.62 16.40
CA ASN A 264 15.68 11.10 17.22
C ASN A 264 15.17 10.50 18.54
N ALA A 265 14.24 11.18 19.21
CA ALA A 265 13.61 10.68 20.44
C ALA A 265 12.85 9.37 20.20
N LEU A 266 12.12 9.26 19.08
CA LEU A 266 11.45 8.02 18.69
C LEU A 266 12.46 6.89 18.43
N THR A 267 13.51 7.17 17.69
CA THR A 267 14.59 6.19 17.41
C THR A 267 15.27 5.74 18.69
N GLU A 268 15.61 6.67 19.58
CA GLU A 268 16.21 6.36 20.89
C GLU A 268 15.24 5.56 21.77
N PHE A 269 13.97 5.91 21.80
CA PHE A 269 12.95 5.14 22.51
C PHE A 269 12.86 3.69 22.01
N LEU A 270 12.83 3.50 20.68
CA LEU A 270 12.75 2.17 20.07
C LEU A 270 14.02 1.34 20.34
N ASN A 271 15.19 1.94 20.23
CA ASN A 271 16.48 1.26 20.46
C ASN A 271 16.72 0.91 21.94
N ASN A 272 16.18 1.71 22.87
CA ASN A 272 16.29 1.48 24.31
C ASN A 272 15.05 0.78 24.91
N MET A 273 14.15 0.29 24.06
CA MET A 273 12.92 -0.34 24.50
C MET A 273 13.19 -1.65 25.23
N GLY A 274 12.71 -1.79 26.46
CA GLY A 274 12.76 -3.05 27.19
C GLY A 274 11.95 -4.14 26.50
N SER A 275 12.30 -5.40 26.71
CA SER A 275 11.70 -6.56 26.05
C SER A 275 10.18 -6.61 26.13
N ALA A 276 9.58 -6.23 27.25
CA ALA A 276 8.13 -6.21 27.42
C ALA A 276 7.45 -5.19 26.48
N ASN A 277 7.99 -3.99 26.37
CA ASN A 277 7.48 -2.94 25.48
C ASN A 277 7.72 -3.30 24.01
N ALA A 278 8.85 -3.92 23.70
CA ALA A 278 9.15 -4.42 22.37
C ALA A 278 8.12 -5.48 21.94
N VAL A 279 7.79 -6.44 22.82
CA VAL A 279 6.75 -7.45 22.56
C VAL A 279 5.40 -6.79 22.34
N LEU A 280 5.03 -5.79 23.16
CA LEU A 280 3.77 -5.05 22.98
C LEU A 280 3.72 -4.34 21.62
N LEU A 281 4.80 -3.66 21.22
CA LEU A 281 4.90 -3.06 19.90
C LEU A 281 4.76 -4.11 18.80
N GLY A 282 5.40 -5.26 18.94
CA GLY A 282 5.30 -6.39 18.03
C GLY A 282 3.86 -6.91 17.89
N ILE A 283 3.13 -7.04 19.00
CA ILE A 283 1.70 -7.41 19.02
C ILE A 283 0.88 -6.42 18.21
N ILE A 284 1.08 -5.12 18.45
CA ILE A 284 0.35 -4.05 17.77
C ILE A 284 0.65 -4.07 16.27
N LEU A 285 1.91 -4.02 15.87
CA LEU A 285 2.32 -4.02 14.47
C LEU A 285 1.84 -5.29 13.74
N GLY A 286 2.01 -6.46 14.37
CA GLY A 286 1.58 -7.74 13.83
C GLY A 286 0.05 -7.82 13.66
N GLY A 287 -0.70 -7.34 14.64
CA GLY A 287 -2.16 -7.24 14.56
C GLY A 287 -2.62 -6.28 13.46
N MET A 288 -2.00 -5.11 13.34
CA MET A 288 -2.29 -4.14 12.28
C MET A 288 -2.02 -4.71 10.88
N MET A 289 -0.95 -5.48 10.71
CA MET A 289 -0.62 -6.11 9.43
C MET A 289 -1.69 -7.10 8.96
N CYS A 290 -2.43 -7.70 9.90
CA CYS A 290 -3.42 -8.74 9.63
C CYS A 290 -4.88 -8.29 9.71
N PHE A 291 -5.12 -7.03 10.12
CA PHE A 291 -6.47 -6.51 10.38
C PHE A 291 -7.30 -6.37 9.11
N ASP A 292 -6.74 -5.79 8.07
CA ASP A 292 -7.44 -5.45 6.82
C ASP A 292 -6.76 -5.99 5.54
N LEU A 293 -5.79 -6.90 5.71
CA LEU A 293 -5.17 -7.71 4.65
C LEU A 293 -4.69 -6.90 3.44
N GLY A 294 -3.91 -5.87 3.67
CA GLY A 294 -3.41 -4.94 2.64
C GLY A 294 -4.18 -3.63 2.55
N GLY A 295 -5.14 -3.41 3.44
CA GLY A 295 -5.90 -2.17 3.55
C GLY A 295 -5.16 -1.04 4.28
N PRO A 296 -5.90 -0.02 4.73
CA PRO A 296 -5.34 1.17 5.36
C PRO A 296 -4.50 0.92 6.62
N VAL A 297 -4.94 0.01 7.49
CA VAL A 297 -4.26 -0.29 8.76
C VAL A 297 -2.96 -1.03 8.50
N ASN A 298 -2.99 -2.04 7.63
CA ASN A 298 -1.81 -2.77 7.17
C ASN A 298 -0.77 -1.81 6.56
N LYS A 299 -1.20 -0.93 5.65
CA LYS A 299 -0.32 0.06 5.02
C LYS A 299 0.30 1.02 6.02
N THR A 300 -0.42 1.40 7.06
CA THR A 300 0.10 2.27 8.13
C THR A 300 1.23 1.59 8.88
N ALA A 301 1.05 0.33 9.31
CA ALA A 301 2.10 -0.44 9.97
C ALA A 301 3.31 -0.66 9.07
N TYR A 302 3.07 -1.01 7.81
CA TYR A 302 4.14 -1.18 6.83
C TYR A 302 4.94 0.12 6.61
N THR A 303 4.24 1.24 6.44
CA THR A 303 4.86 2.56 6.25
C THR A 303 5.69 2.98 7.46
N PHE A 304 5.21 2.69 8.66
CA PHE A 304 5.96 2.91 9.90
C PHE A 304 7.26 2.11 9.90
N GLY A 305 7.21 0.79 9.64
CA GLY A 305 8.40 -0.05 9.58
C GLY A 305 9.42 0.40 8.53
N VAL A 306 8.94 0.72 7.32
CA VAL A 306 9.79 1.23 6.22
C VAL A 306 10.41 2.59 6.57
N GLY A 307 9.64 3.49 7.18
CA GLY A 307 10.12 4.82 7.58
C GLY A 307 11.30 4.76 8.54
N LEU A 308 11.34 3.74 9.40
CA LEU A 308 12.42 3.53 10.38
C LEU A 308 13.69 2.92 9.78
N LEU A 309 13.62 2.31 8.59
CA LEU A 309 14.82 1.78 7.93
C LEU A 309 15.84 2.87 7.63
N ALA A 310 15.36 4.07 7.27
CA ALA A 310 16.24 5.22 7.04
C ALA A 310 17.01 5.66 8.31
N SER A 311 16.47 5.37 9.49
CA SER A 311 17.09 5.63 10.81
C SER A 311 17.85 4.43 11.36
N GLN A 312 18.07 3.39 10.54
CA GLN A 312 18.75 2.15 10.92
C GLN A 312 18.06 1.40 12.09
N THR A 313 16.77 1.58 12.26
CA THR A 313 15.94 0.87 13.24
C THR A 313 15.19 -0.26 12.55
N TYR A 314 15.72 -1.47 12.63
CA TYR A 314 15.33 -2.60 11.77
C TYR A 314 14.29 -3.55 12.40
N ALA A 315 14.22 -3.60 13.72
CA ALA A 315 13.34 -4.55 14.42
C ALA A 315 11.84 -4.37 14.10
N PRO A 316 11.28 -3.15 14.02
CA PRO A 316 9.89 -2.97 13.63
C PRO A 316 9.57 -3.49 12.22
N MET A 317 10.51 -3.35 11.28
CA MET A 317 10.34 -3.87 9.93
C MET A 317 10.35 -5.40 9.89
N ALA A 318 11.17 -6.05 10.72
CA ALA A 318 11.18 -7.50 10.90
C ALA A 318 9.81 -8.00 11.39
N ALA A 319 9.24 -7.37 12.41
CA ALA A 319 7.91 -7.72 12.93
C ALA A 319 6.81 -7.53 11.87
N VAL A 320 6.85 -6.43 11.14
CA VAL A 320 5.90 -6.09 10.07
C VAL A 320 5.95 -7.11 8.93
N MET A 321 7.15 -7.43 8.42
CA MET A 321 7.27 -8.37 7.31
C MET A 321 6.90 -9.79 7.73
N ALA A 322 7.39 -10.26 8.88
CA ALA A 322 7.03 -11.58 9.40
C ALA A 322 5.52 -11.74 9.55
N ALA A 323 4.88 -10.79 10.23
CA ALA A 323 3.42 -10.83 10.46
C ALA A 323 2.60 -10.68 9.17
N GLY A 324 3.06 -9.86 8.23
CA GLY A 324 2.34 -9.68 6.96
C GLY A 324 2.33 -10.89 6.03
N MET A 325 3.23 -11.87 6.25
CA MET A 325 3.22 -13.15 5.55
C MET A 325 2.15 -14.11 6.09
N VAL A 326 1.83 -13.99 7.38
CA VAL A 326 1.01 -14.95 8.14
C VAL A 326 -0.41 -15.14 7.61
N PRO A 327 -1.17 -14.11 7.22
CA PRO A 327 -2.53 -14.29 6.71
C PRO A 327 -2.60 -15.24 5.53
N ALA A 328 -1.77 -14.97 4.53
CA ALA A 328 -1.78 -15.74 3.29
C ALA A 328 -1.21 -17.16 3.48
N LEU A 329 -0.14 -17.31 4.26
CA LEU A 329 0.41 -18.61 4.63
C LEU A 329 -0.60 -19.43 5.46
N GLY A 330 -1.27 -18.79 6.43
CA GLY A 330 -2.26 -19.41 7.30
C GLY A 330 -3.49 -19.90 6.53
N MET A 331 -4.00 -19.14 5.57
CA MET A 331 -5.11 -19.58 4.72
C MET A 331 -4.71 -20.77 3.85
N GLY A 332 -3.52 -20.74 3.25
CA GLY A 332 -2.99 -21.88 2.51
C GLY A 332 -2.86 -23.12 3.40
N LEU A 333 -2.32 -22.97 4.61
CA LEU A 333 -2.22 -24.06 5.58
C LEU A 333 -3.59 -24.61 5.99
N ALA A 334 -4.57 -23.75 6.27
CA ALA A 334 -5.92 -24.16 6.64
C ALA A 334 -6.57 -25.04 5.58
N THR A 335 -6.41 -24.70 4.28
CA THR A 335 -6.96 -25.50 3.18
C THR A 335 -6.28 -26.88 3.07
N LEU A 336 -5.02 -27.00 3.47
CA LEU A 336 -4.29 -28.28 3.52
C LEU A 336 -4.74 -29.13 4.70
N LEU A 337 -4.93 -28.54 5.89
CA LEU A 337 -5.29 -29.24 7.11
C LEU A 337 -6.74 -29.75 7.10
N ALA A 338 -7.67 -28.95 6.60
CA ALA A 338 -9.09 -29.23 6.65
C ALA A 338 -9.74 -29.34 5.26
N LYS A 339 -9.08 -30.06 4.32
CA LYS A 339 -9.50 -30.18 2.91
C LYS A 339 -10.99 -30.46 2.71
N ARG A 340 -11.61 -31.26 3.59
CA ARG A 340 -13.02 -31.63 3.51
C ARG A 340 -13.99 -30.46 3.77
N LYS A 341 -13.51 -29.38 4.40
CA LYS A 341 -14.32 -28.18 4.68
C LYS A 341 -14.21 -27.12 3.59
N PHE A 342 -13.35 -27.31 2.61
CA PHE A 342 -13.09 -26.37 1.53
C PHE A 342 -13.47 -26.98 0.18
N ASN A 343 -14.17 -26.25 -0.66
CA ASN A 343 -14.45 -26.67 -2.03
C ASN A 343 -13.20 -26.57 -2.91
N ASN A 344 -13.28 -27.10 -4.14
CA ASN A 344 -12.13 -27.16 -5.06
C ASN A 344 -11.56 -25.77 -5.37
N SER A 345 -12.41 -24.77 -5.56
CA SER A 345 -11.99 -23.38 -5.82
C SER A 345 -11.23 -22.78 -4.63
N GLU A 346 -11.72 -23.03 -3.40
CA GLU A 346 -11.03 -22.56 -2.18
C GLU A 346 -9.69 -23.29 -1.97
N GLN A 347 -9.59 -24.58 -2.32
CA GLN A 347 -8.32 -25.32 -2.24
C GLN A 347 -7.28 -24.77 -3.22
N GLU A 348 -7.68 -24.45 -4.45
CA GLU A 348 -6.77 -23.82 -5.42
C GLU A 348 -6.39 -22.39 -4.97
N ALA A 349 -7.35 -21.60 -4.47
CA ALA A 349 -7.07 -20.30 -3.87
C ALA A 349 -6.09 -20.42 -2.69
N GLY A 350 -6.19 -21.49 -1.88
CA GLY A 350 -5.27 -21.75 -0.78
C GLY A 350 -3.83 -22.00 -1.23
N LYS A 351 -3.64 -22.75 -2.31
CA LYS A 351 -2.30 -22.97 -2.89
C LYS A 351 -1.69 -21.64 -3.37
N ALA A 352 -2.47 -20.83 -4.11
CA ALA A 352 -2.04 -19.52 -4.56
C ALA A 352 -1.73 -18.59 -3.38
N SER A 353 -2.60 -18.58 -2.36
CA SER A 353 -2.42 -17.80 -1.13
C SER A 353 -1.11 -18.15 -0.43
N PHE A 354 -0.79 -19.44 -0.30
CA PHE A 354 0.45 -19.88 0.33
C PHE A 354 1.68 -19.32 -0.39
N VAL A 355 1.72 -19.39 -1.71
CA VAL A 355 2.82 -18.84 -2.52
C VAL A 355 2.91 -17.32 -2.37
N LEU A 356 1.78 -16.62 -2.39
CA LEU A 356 1.73 -15.18 -2.16
C LEU A 356 2.25 -14.81 -0.75
N GLY A 357 1.92 -15.61 0.26
CA GLY A 357 2.43 -15.42 1.62
C GLY A 357 3.94 -15.50 1.71
N LEU A 358 4.59 -16.42 0.98
CA LEU A 358 6.05 -16.49 0.89
C LEU A 358 6.67 -15.20 0.32
N CYS A 359 5.94 -14.46 -0.51
CA CYS A 359 6.37 -13.19 -1.11
C CYS A 359 6.01 -11.95 -0.26
N PHE A 360 5.50 -12.11 0.97
CA PHE A 360 5.01 -11.01 1.80
C PHE A 360 3.76 -10.33 1.18
N ILE A 361 2.86 -11.11 0.60
CA ILE A 361 1.61 -10.62 -0.01
C ILE A 361 0.44 -11.15 0.81
N SER A 362 -0.04 -10.35 1.77
CA SER A 362 -1.15 -10.69 2.68
C SER A 362 -2.50 -10.81 1.98
N GLU A 363 -2.65 -10.18 0.81
CA GLU A 363 -3.86 -10.17 -0.01
C GLU A 363 -4.28 -11.56 -0.50
N GLY A 364 -3.38 -12.55 -0.46
CA GLY A 364 -3.72 -13.94 -0.71
C GLY A 364 -4.82 -14.48 0.22
N ALA A 365 -5.01 -13.88 1.40
CA ALA A 365 -6.07 -14.24 2.35
C ALA A 365 -7.44 -13.59 2.03
N ILE A 366 -7.50 -12.59 1.13
CA ILE A 366 -8.74 -11.84 0.86
C ILE A 366 -9.88 -12.73 0.37
N PRO A 367 -9.70 -13.71 -0.54
CA PRO A 367 -10.80 -14.57 -0.98
C PRO A 367 -11.49 -15.31 0.19
N PHE A 368 -10.71 -15.71 1.20
CA PHE A 368 -11.22 -16.34 2.41
C PHE A 368 -11.92 -15.34 3.33
N ALA A 369 -11.32 -14.18 3.55
CA ALA A 369 -11.91 -13.11 4.36
C ALA A 369 -13.20 -12.55 3.75
N ALA A 370 -13.33 -12.52 2.43
CA ALA A 370 -14.55 -12.09 1.75
C ALA A 370 -15.72 -13.05 1.97
N ARG A 371 -15.44 -14.35 2.11
CA ARG A 371 -16.47 -15.39 2.37
C ARG A 371 -16.79 -15.56 3.86
N ASP A 372 -15.78 -15.46 4.72
CA ASP A 372 -15.91 -15.74 6.16
C ASP A 372 -15.09 -14.74 7.00
N PRO A 373 -15.44 -13.44 6.97
CA PRO A 373 -14.65 -12.41 7.63
C PRO A 373 -14.56 -12.60 9.15
N MET A 374 -15.65 -13.09 9.76
CA MET A 374 -15.75 -13.22 11.22
C MET A 374 -14.83 -14.30 11.81
N ARG A 375 -14.34 -15.25 11.00
CA ARG A 375 -13.40 -16.28 11.43
C ARG A 375 -12.01 -16.07 10.88
N VAL A 376 -11.89 -15.61 9.64
CA VAL A 376 -10.60 -15.37 8.99
C VAL A 376 -9.85 -14.22 9.63
N ILE A 377 -10.50 -13.05 9.78
CA ILE A 377 -9.82 -11.85 10.27
C ILE A 377 -9.30 -12.03 11.72
N PRO A 378 -10.10 -12.52 12.69
CA PRO A 378 -9.58 -12.77 14.03
C PRO A 378 -8.45 -13.82 14.08
N SER A 379 -8.55 -14.89 13.26
CA SER A 379 -7.49 -15.88 13.16
C SER A 379 -6.18 -15.27 12.63
N CYS A 380 -6.27 -14.42 11.62
CA CYS A 380 -5.12 -13.70 11.08
C CYS A 380 -4.51 -12.73 12.09
N ILE A 381 -5.35 -11.96 12.80
CA ILE A 381 -4.90 -11.03 13.84
C ILE A 381 -4.17 -11.78 14.97
N ALA A 382 -4.72 -12.88 15.44
CA ALA A 382 -4.10 -13.68 16.51
C ALA A 382 -2.73 -14.22 16.10
N GLY A 383 -2.62 -14.80 14.90
CA GLY A 383 -1.35 -15.29 14.38
C GLY A 383 -0.35 -14.18 14.08
N GLY A 384 -0.79 -13.08 13.48
CA GLY A 384 0.07 -11.94 13.19
C GLY A 384 0.57 -11.24 14.45
N ALA A 385 -0.28 -11.06 15.44
CA ALA A 385 0.11 -10.50 16.75
C ALA A 385 1.16 -11.38 17.45
N LEU A 386 0.96 -12.72 17.42
CA LEU A 386 1.97 -13.65 17.95
C LEU A 386 3.29 -13.56 17.18
N THR A 387 3.25 -13.51 15.85
CA THR A 387 4.45 -13.40 15.01
C THR A 387 5.20 -12.12 15.29
N GLY A 388 4.52 -10.99 15.36
CA GLY A 388 5.13 -9.69 15.69
C GLY A 388 5.74 -9.69 17.10
N ALA A 389 5.03 -10.26 18.08
CA ALA A 389 5.53 -10.44 19.45
C ALA A 389 6.82 -11.25 19.49
N LEU A 390 6.83 -12.42 18.84
CA LEU A 390 8.00 -13.31 18.79
C LEU A 390 9.17 -12.68 18.02
N SER A 391 8.92 -12.01 16.91
CA SER A 391 9.95 -11.30 16.15
C SER A 391 10.67 -10.27 17.00
N MET A 392 9.91 -9.43 17.72
CA MET A 392 10.48 -8.43 18.62
C MET A 392 11.14 -9.05 19.85
N LEU A 393 10.56 -10.11 20.42
CA LEU A 393 11.14 -10.84 21.59
C LEU A 393 12.49 -11.45 21.25
N PHE A 394 12.63 -11.99 20.05
CA PHE A 394 13.86 -12.61 19.57
C PHE A 394 14.90 -11.61 19.08
N GLY A 395 14.58 -10.31 19.11
CA GLY A 395 15.44 -9.26 18.58
C GLY A 395 15.68 -9.40 17.08
N ALA A 396 14.68 -9.86 16.34
CA ALA A 396 14.82 -10.00 14.89
C ALA A 396 14.95 -8.63 14.23
N GLU A 397 15.92 -8.50 13.36
CA GLU A 397 16.20 -7.30 12.57
C GLU A 397 16.11 -7.62 11.08
N LEU A 398 15.53 -6.71 10.31
CA LEU A 398 15.37 -6.86 8.87
C LEU A 398 15.71 -5.56 8.16
N MET A 399 16.72 -5.64 7.31
CA MET A 399 17.24 -4.50 6.55
C MET A 399 16.52 -4.28 5.19
N ALA A 400 15.70 -5.24 4.76
CA ALA A 400 14.97 -5.15 3.49
C ALA A 400 13.50 -4.75 3.74
N PRO A 401 12.94 -3.83 2.95
CA PRO A 401 11.56 -3.39 3.13
C PRO A 401 10.53 -4.35 2.54
N HIS A 402 10.94 -5.28 1.69
CA HIS A 402 10.06 -6.21 1.00
C HIS A 402 10.81 -7.46 0.55
N GLY A 403 10.07 -8.50 0.12
CA GLY A 403 10.65 -9.73 -0.46
C GLY A 403 10.25 -11.01 0.28
N GLY A 404 9.67 -10.90 1.47
CA GLY A 404 9.18 -12.05 2.23
C GLY A 404 10.27 -13.07 2.54
N LEU A 405 9.99 -14.36 2.33
CA LEU A 405 10.93 -15.42 2.61
C LEU A 405 12.18 -15.38 1.71
N PHE A 406 12.09 -14.80 0.52
CA PHE A 406 13.23 -14.74 -0.40
C PHE A 406 14.38 -13.87 0.11
N VAL A 407 14.12 -12.95 1.04
CA VAL A 407 15.15 -12.14 1.71
C VAL A 407 16.06 -12.99 2.58
N LEU A 408 15.61 -14.17 3.04
CA LEU A 408 16.45 -15.12 3.81
C LEU A 408 17.61 -15.69 3.00
N LEU A 409 17.50 -15.68 1.68
CA LEU A 409 18.60 -16.11 0.79
C LEU A 409 19.76 -15.12 0.76
N ILE A 410 19.56 -13.93 1.33
CA ILE A 410 20.52 -12.85 1.33
C ILE A 410 21.24 -12.85 2.69
N PRO A 411 22.55 -13.09 2.73
CA PRO A 411 23.32 -13.12 3.98
C PRO A 411 23.13 -11.82 4.78
N ASN A 412 22.86 -11.96 6.06
CA ASN A 412 22.73 -10.86 7.04
C ASN A 412 21.62 -9.82 6.76
N ALA A 413 20.77 -10.02 5.77
CA ALA A 413 19.59 -9.16 5.57
C ALA A 413 18.54 -9.34 6.68
N ILE A 414 18.55 -10.51 7.33
CA ILE A 414 17.71 -10.85 8.49
C ILE A 414 18.60 -11.50 9.56
N THR A 415 18.48 -11.05 10.80
CA THR A 415 19.20 -11.63 11.95
C THR A 415 18.32 -11.60 13.20
N PRO A 416 18.24 -12.68 14.01
CA PRO A 416 18.69 -14.05 13.74
C PRO A 416 17.69 -14.82 12.86
N VAL A 417 18.15 -15.40 11.75
CA VAL A 417 17.32 -16.07 10.72
C VAL A 417 16.43 -17.16 11.32
N LEU A 418 16.99 -18.06 12.14
CA LEU A 418 16.22 -19.18 12.67
C LEU A 418 15.05 -18.73 13.54
N MET A 419 15.26 -17.77 14.42
CA MET A 419 14.23 -17.23 15.31
C MET A 419 13.16 -16.46 14.54
N TYR A 420 13.55 -15.76 13.47
CA TYR A 420 12.63 -15.11 12.56
C TYR A 420 11.71 -16.13 11.86
N LEU A 421 12.25 -17.23 11.37
CA LEU A 421 11.47 -18.34 10.80
C LEU A 421 10.53 -18.97 11.84
N VAL A 422 11.00 -19.21 13.06
CA VAL A 422 10.16 -19.72 14.16
C VAL A 422 8.96 -18.80 14.40
N ALA A 423 9.16 -17.49 14.42
CA ALA A 423 8.09 -16.53 14.59
C ALA A 423 7.03 -16.65 13.47
N ILE A 424 7.45 -16.71 12.20
CA ILE A 424 6.54 -16.87 11.05
C ILE A 424 5.78 -18.19 11.13
N VAL A 425 6.48 -19.30 11.40
CA VAL A 425 5.86 -20.63 11.49
C VAL A 425 4.83 -20.68 12.63
N ALA A 426 5.17 -20.14 13.81
CA ALA A 426 4.27 -20.12 14.96
C ALA A 426 2.97 -19.36 14.64
N GLY A 427 3.06 -18.16 14.07
CA GLY A 427 1.88 -17.40 13.69
C GLY A 427 1.09 -18.03 12.56
N THR A 428 1.76 -18.62 11.57
CA THR A 428 1.11 -19.35 10.47
C THR A 428 0.32 -20.56 11.01
N LEU A 429 0.89 -21.29 11.96
CA LEU A 429 0.20 -22.42 12.64
C LEU A 429 -1.02 -21.91 13.40
N VAL A 430 -0.88 -20.85 14.21
CA VAL A 430 -2.02 -20.27 14.94
C VAL A 430 -3.12 -19.85 13.97
N THR A 431 -2.81 -19.10 12.93
CA THR A 431 -3.79 -18.66 11.93
C THR A 431 -4.45 -19.84 11.22
N GLY A 432 -3.63 -20.76 10.69
CA GLY A 432 -4.09 -21.88 9.88
C GLY A 432 -4.92 -22.88 10.66
N VAL A 433 -4.46 -23.27 11.85
CA VAL A 433 -5.20 -24.20 12.73
C VAL A 433 -6.49 -23.56 13.26
N SER A 434 -6.42 -22.31 13.74
CA SER A 434 -7.62 -21.61 14.22
C SER A 434 -8.69 -21.55 13.15
N TYR A 435 -8.34 -21.16 11.93
CA TYR A 435 -9.32 -21.09 10.85
C TYR A 435 -9.79 -22.48 10.41
N ALA A 436 -8.91 -23.48 10.31
CA ALA A 436 -9.28 -24.85 9.98
C ALA A 436 -10.29 -25.45 10.98
N VAL A 437 -10.15 -25.13 12.26
CA VAL A 437 -11.08 -25.57 13.32
C VAL A 437 -12.40 -24.81 13.22
N LEU A 438 -12.34 -23.47 13.10
CA LEU A 438 -13.51 -22.58 13.12
C LEU A 438 -14.35 -22.65 11.82
N LYS A 439 -13.77 -23.01 10.69
CA LYS A 439 -14.47 -23.12 9.39
C LYS A 439 -15.58 -24.17 9.49
N GLN A 440 -16.80 -23.76 9.15
CA GLN A 440 -17.95 -24.67 9.00
C GLN A 440 -17.93 -25.36 7.63
N SER A 441 -18.38 -26.60 7.56
CA SER A 441 -18.60 -27.30 6.28
C SER A 441 -19.78 -26.68 5.52
N GLU A 442 -19.81 -26.80 4.18
CA GLU A 442 -20.91 -26.27 3.36
C GLU A 442 -22.28 -26.83 3.78
N GLU A 443 -22.35 -28.09 4.23
CA GLU A 443 -23.58 -28.70 4.76
C GLU A 443 -24.11 -28.00 6.04
N GLN A 444 -23.23 -27.41 6.84
CA GLN A 444 -23.62 -26.65 8.05
C GLN A 444 -24.02 -25.20 7.77
N GLN A 445 -23.62 -24.65 6.62
CA GLN A 445 -24.00 -23.29 6.22
C GLN A 445 -25.41 -23.23 5.60
N VAL A 446 -25.92 -24.34 5.08
CA VAL A 446 -27.27 -24.40 4.50
C VAL A 446 -28.35 -24.61 5.58
N THR A 447 -27.96 -25.01 6.78
CA THR A 447 -28.89 -25.31 7.91
C THR A 447 -28.88 -24.25 9.00
N ALA A 448 -28.09 -23.18 8.90
CA ALA A 448 -28.02 -22.04 9.82
C ALA A 448 -28.51 -20.76 9.16
#